data_272427424f0959d4890dfef6dc8dcb02
#
_entry.id   272427424f0959d4890dfef6dc8dcb02
#
_cell.length_a   1.000
_cell.length_b   1.000
_cell.length_c   1.000
_cell.angle_alpha   90.00
_cell.angle_beta   90.00
_cell.angle_gamma   90.00
#
_symmetry.space_group_name_H-M   'P 1'
#
loop_
_entity.id
_entity.type
_entity.pdbx_description
1 polymer ?
#
loop_
_entity_poly.entity_id
_entity_poly.type
_entity_poly.pdbx_seq_one_letter_code
_entity_poly.pdbx_strand_id
1 'polypeptide(L)'
;MSSYLGNAVILTGSGLLLRAAGMGLRVYMAGLLGSEGMGLYQLIFTMYGLSIALATSGVSVAAARLTAEQISGPHSATVPSAMARVLGAAAGLGVTACGLQLALAKPAARWWLGDERAALPLRILAGSLPFMALGAAMRGYFLARRRVSPNVQAQLLEQTVRIAL
;
A
#
# COMPACT_ATOMS: atom_id res chain seq x y z
N MET A 1 9.15 -23.24 -21.47
CA MET A 1 9.79 -23.26 -20.14
C MET A 1 10.84 -22.16 -19.97
N SER A 2 11.63 -21.82 -20.98
CA SER A 2 12.65 -20.75 -20.90
C SER A 2 12.11 -19.35 -20.58
N SER A 3 10.93 -19.00 -21.06
CA SER A 3 10.34 -17.67 -20.85
C SER A 3 9.89 -17.44 -19.37
N TYR A 4 9.44 -18.49 -18.68
CA TYR A 4 9.05 -18.38 -17.27
C TYR A 4 10.26 -18.25 -16.34
N LEU A 5 11.34 -18.97 -16.63
CA LEU A 5 12.60 -18.86 -15.89
C LEU A 5 13.24 -17.48 -16.08
N GLY A 6 13.24 -16.94 -17.30
CA GLY A 6 13.71 -15.59 -17.57
C GLY A 6 12.94 -14.53 -16.80
N ASN A 7 11.60 -14.60 -16.81
CA ASN A 7 10.75 -13.68 -16.05
C ASN A 7 10.96 -13.80 -14.53
N ALA A 8 11.14 -15.02 -14.01
CA ALA A 8 11.40 -15.23 -12.60
C ALA A 8 12.76 -14.66 -12.18
N VAL A 9 13.80 -14.84 -12.98
CA VAL A 9 15.14 -14.27 -12.72
C VAL A 9 15.10 -12.73 -12.74
N ILE A 10 14.42 -12.13 -13.71
CA ILE A 10 14.27 -10.68 -13.81
C ILE A 10 13.52 -10.14 -12.59
N LEU A 11 12.42 -10.79 -12.17
CA LEU A 11 11.64 -10.39 -10.99
C LEU A 11 12.46 -10.51 -9.70
N THR A 12 13.20 -11.60 -9.54
CA THR A 12 14.05 -11.79 -8.36
C THR A 12 15.21 -10.81 -8.35
N GLY A 13 15.88 -10.63 -9.49
CA GLY A 13 17.00 -9.69 -9.63
C GLY A 13 16.58 -8.24 -9.40
N SER A 14 15.47 -7.82 -9.99
CA SER A 14 14.92 -6.47 -9.74
C SER A 14 14.52 -6.29 -8.28
N GLY A 15 13.92 -7.29 -7.64
CA GLY A 15 13.57 -7.25 -6.23
C GLY A 15 14.79 -7.10 -5.31
N LEU A 16 15.89 -7.79 -5.62
CA LEU A 16 17.16 -7.66 -4.87
C LEU A 16 17.80 -6.29 -5.05
N LEU A 17 17.84 -5.78 -6.28
CA LEU A 17 18.35 -4.43 -6.56
C LEU A 17 17.57 -3.36 -5.83
N LEU A 18 16.24 -3.45 -5.85
CA LEU A 18 15.36 -2.50 -5.14
C LEU A 18 15.54 -2.58 -3.62
N ARG A 19 15.78 -3.76 -3.06
CA ARG A 19 16.09 -3.93 -1.63
C ARG A 19 17.43 -3.32 -1.28
N ALA A 20 18.46 -3.53 -2.11
CA ALA A 20 19.77 -2.92 -1.92
C ALA A 20 19.71 -1.40 -1.99
N ALA A 21 18.98 -0.84 -2.96
CA ALA A 21 18.77 0.59 -3.08
C ALA A 21 18.00 1.16 -1.86
N GLY A 22 16.96 0.46 -1.39
CA GLY A 22 16.22 0.83 -0.18
C GLY A 22 17.08 0.79 1.09
N MET A 23 18.03 -0.16 1.18
CA MET A 23 18.99 -0.22 2.28
C MET A 23 19.99 0.95 2.21
N GLY A 24 20.52 1.24 1.02
CA GLY A 24 21.38 2.40 0.81
C GLY A 24 20.73 3.74 1.21
N LEU A 25 19.46 3.91 0.81
CA LEU A 25 18.66 5.08 1.19
C LEU A 25 18.50 5.18 2.72
N ARG A 26 18.24 4.07 3.41
CA ARG A 26 18.12 4.06 4.88
C ARG A 26 19.42 4.44 5.57
N VAL A 27 20.55 3.94 5.07
CA VAL A 27 21.89 4.29 5.61
C VAL A 27 22.17 5.78 5.40
N TYR A 28 21.87 6.31 4.22
CA TYR A 28 22.00 7.74 3.92
C TYR A 28 21.12 8.59 4.82
N MET A 29 19.85 8.24 4.98
CA MET A 29 18.93 8.95 5.88
C MET A 29 19.37 8.88 7.34
N ALA A 30 19.89 7.74 7.80
CA ALA A 30 20.41 7.60 9.16
C ALA A 30 21.61 8.53 9.40
N GLY A 31 22.45 8.75 8.40
CA GLY A 31 23.54 9.72 8.46
C GLY A 31 23.08 11.17 8.55
N LEU A 32 21.97 11.52 7.89
CA LEU A 32 21.42 12.88 7.90
C LEU A 32 20.57 13.20 9.13
N LEU A 33 19.69 12.26 9.53
CA LEU A 33 18.70 12.45 10.60
C LEU A 33 19.26 12.12 12.00
N GLY A 34 20.36 11.39 12.06
CA GLY A 34 20.89 10.84 13.30
C GLY A 34 20.02 9.73 13.88
N SER A 35 20.43 9.19 15.03
CA SER A 35 19.72 8.06 15.67
C SER A 35 18.31 8.42 16.16
N GLU A 36 18.15 9.63 16.70
CA GLU A 36 16.87 10.11 17.23
C GLU A 36 15.85 10.33 16.09
N GLY A 37 16.25 11.02 15.02
CA GLY A 37 15.39 11.26 13.85
C GLY A 37 15.01 9.97 13.13
N MET A 38 15.92 9.00 13.05
CA MET A 38 15.63 7.71 12.44
C MET A 38 14.66 6.87 13.29
N GLY A 39 14.76 6.96 14.62
CA GLY A 39 13.80 6.36 15.55
C GLY A 39 12.39 6.94 15.35
N LEU A 40 12.27 8.25 15.30
CA LEU A 40 10.99 8.94 15.07
C LEU A 40 10.39 8.56 13.70
N TYR A 41 11.22 8.53 12.66
CA TYR A 41 10.81 8.08 11.33
C TYR A 41 10.20 6.67 11.35
N GLN A 42 10.86 5.72 12.00
CA GLN A 42 10.36 4.34 12.10
C GLN A 42 9.03 4.26 12.87
N LEU A 43 8.88 5.01 13.96
CA LEU A 43 7.65 5.08 14.73
C LEU A 43 6.48 5.63 13.91
N ILE A 44 6.71 6.71 13.16
CA ILE A 44 5.70 7.30 12.26
C ILE A 44 5.26 6.27 11.21
N PHE A 45 6.21 5.58 10.57
CA PHE A 45 5.89 4.58 9.56
C PHE A 45 5.22 3.33 10.13
N THR A 46 5.51 2.95 11.38
CA THR A 46 4.82 1.85 12.06
C THR A 46 3.35 2.21 12.30
N MET A 47 3.07 3.41 12.81
CA MET A 47 1.70 3.91 12.99
C MET A 47 0.94 4.03 11.67
N TYR A 48 1.59 4.58 10.65
CA TYR A 48 1.02 4.67 9.32
C TYR A 48 0.75 3.27 8.72
N GLY A 49 1.67 2.32 8.92
CA GLY A 49 1.49 0.93 8.49
C GLY A 49 0.26 0.26 9.13
N LEU A 50 0.01 0.52 10.42
CA LEU A 50 -1.21 0.08 11.09
C LEU A 50 -2.47 0.66 10.43
N SER A 51 -2.45 1.96 10.13
CA SER A 51 -3.57 2.62 9.46
C SER A 51 -3.82 2.07 8.05
N ILE A 52 -2.75 1.79 7.28
CA ILE A 52 -2.86 1.11 5.98
C ILE A 52 -3.46 -0.28 6.16
N ALA A 53 -2.99 -1.06 7.13
CA ALA A 53 -3.50 -2.41 7.39
C ALA A 53 -5.01 -2.37 7.68
N LEU A 54 -5.47 -1.43 8.49
CA LEU A 54 -6.89 -1.22 8.77
C LEU A 54 -7.67 -0.78 7.52
N ALA A 55 -7.16 0.19 6.76
CA ALA A 55 -7.80 0.71 5.56
C ALA A 55 -7.92 -0.33 4.44
N THR A 56 -6.95 -1.26 4.33
CA THR A 56 -6.88 -2.26 3.25
C THR A 56 -7.31 -3.65 3.69
N SER A 57 -7.58 -3.85 5.01
CA SER A 57 -7.97 -5.15 5.57
C SER A 57 -9.19 -5.71 4.87
N GLY A 58 -9.04 -6.89 4.32
CA GLY A 58 -10.13 -7.59 3.63
C GLY A 58 -10.53 -7.04 2.25
N VAL A 59 -10.18 -5.80 1.91
CA VAL A 59 -10.58 -5.16 0.64
C VAL A 59 -10.07 -5.96 -0.57
N SER A 60 -8.80 -6.33 -0.59
CA SER A 60 -8.21 -7.10 -1.69
C SER A 60 -8.81 -8.51 -1.79
N VAL A 61 -9.09 -9.15 -0.66
CA VAL A 61 -9.71 -10.48 -0.60
C VAL A 61 -11.16 -10.43 -1.07
N ALA A 62 -11.93 -9.45 -0.60
CA ALA A 62 -13.31 -9.23 -1.03
C ALA A 62 -13.39 -8.93 -2.54
N ALA A 63 -12.49 -8.07 -3.04
CA ALA A 63 -12.39 -7.77 -4.47
C ALA A 63 -12.08 -9.01 -5.30
N ALA A 64 -11.11 -9.82 -4.87
CA ALA A 64 -10.73 -11.04 -5.56
C ALA A 64 -11.87 -12.06 -5.56
N ARG A 65 -12.52 -12.27 -4.41
CA ARG A 65 -13.63 -13.22 -4.27
C ARG A 65 -14.83 -12.83 -5.12
N LEU A 66 -15.33 -11.60 -5.01
CA LEU A 66 -16.46 -11.11 -5.78
C LEU A 66 -16.18 -11.14 -7.30
N THR A 67 -14.95 -10.81 -7.70
CA THR A 67 -14.57 -10.89 -9.11
C THR A 67 -14.53 -12.34 -9.60
N ALA A 68 -13.99 -13.27 -8.81
CA ALA A 68 -13.92 -14.69 -9.17
C ALA A 68 -15.32 -15.31 -9.26
N GLU A 69 -16.21 -15.02 -8.33
CA GLU A 69 -17.60 -15.50 -8.32
C GLU A 69 -18.37 -15.04 -9.58
N GLN A 70 -18.14 -13.81 -10.03
CA GLN A 70 -18.81 -13.28 -11.21
C GLN A 70 -18.23 -13.76 -12.54
N ILE A 71 -16.93 -14.05 -12.58
CA ILE A 71 -16.31 -14.65 -13.78
C ILE A 71 -16.80 -16.09 -13.97
N SER A 72 -17.07 -16.80 -12.86
CA SER A 72 -17.54 -18.20 -12.89
C SER A 72 -19.05 -18.35 -13.05
N GLY A 73 -19.82 -17.28 -12.89
CA GLY A 73 -21.28 -17.29 -12.96
C GLY A 73 -21.83 -17.02 -14.36
N PRO A 74 -23.12 -17.34 -14.59
CA PRO A 74 -23.79 -17.15 -15.88
C PRO A 74 -24.01 -15.67 -16.25
N HIS A 75 -23.70 -14.73 -15.37
CA HIS A 75 -23.94 -13.29 -15.52
C HIS A 75 -22.63 -12.50 -15.58
N SER A 76 -21.77 -12.80 -16.54
CA SER A 76 -20.50 -12.05 -16.75
C SER A 76 -20.67 -10.55 -17.02
N ALA A 77 -21.85 -10.11 -17.43
CA ALA A 77 -22.20 -8.70 -17.67
C ALA A 77 -22.22 -7.84 -16.39
N THR A 78 -22.26 -8.44 -15.20
CA THR A 78 -22.35 -7.76 -13.90
C THR A 78 -20.99 -7.45 -13.24
N VAL A 79 -19.88 -7.86 -13.84
CA VAL A 79 -18.52 -7.61 -13.32
C VAL A 79 -18.24 -6.12 -13.09
N PRO A 80 -18.58 -5.18 -14.01
CA PRO A 80 -18.33 -3.76 -13.80
C PRO A 80 -19.09 -3.18 -12.60
N SER A 81 -20.35 -3.59 -12.40
CA SER A 81 -21.20 -3.08 -11.31
C SER A 81 -20.74 -3.60 -9.94
N ALA A 82 -20.26 -4.84 -9.86
CA ALA A 82 -19.70 -5.38 -8.64
C ALA A 82 -18.35 -4.70 -8.30
N MET A 83 -17.52 -4.46 -9.30
CA MET A 83 -16.27 -3.76 -9.09
C MET A 83 -16.51 -2.31 -8.62
N ALA A 84 -17.52 -1.63 -9.15
CA ALA A 84 -17.91 -0.30 -8.69
C ALA A 84 -18.32 -0.31 -7.20
N ARG A 85 -19.06 -1.32 -6.74
CA ARG A 85 -19.42 -1.48 -5.30
C ARG A 85 -18.18 -1.72 -4.44
N VAL A 86 -17.26 -2.58 -4.89
CA VAL A 86 -16.00 -2.85 -4.16
C VAL A 86 -15.15 -1.59 -4.07
N LEU A 87 -15.02 -0.83 -5.16
CA LEU A 87 -14.29 0.44 -5.17
C LEU A 87 -14.96 1.47 -4.26
N GLY A 88 -16.30 1.57 -4.26
CA GLY A 88 -17.05 2.44 -3.36
C GLY A 88 -16.82 2.08 -1.89
N ALA A 89 -16.88 0.79 -1.54
CA ALA A 89 -16.58 0.31 -0.19
C ALA A 89 -15.11 0.58 0.20
N ALA A 90 -14.17 0.34 -0.71
CA ALA A 90 -12.76 0.63 -0.50
C ALA A 90 -12.50 2.12 -0.27
N ALA A 91 -13.12 2.97 -1.07
CA ALA A 91 -13.05 4.43 -0.89
C ALA A 91 -13.64 4.86 0.48
N GLY A 92 -14.79 4.31 0.86
CA GLY A 92 -15.41 4.56 2.15
C GLY A 92 -14.50 4.17 3.32
N LEU A 93 -13.93 2.95 3.29
CA LEU A 93 -12.97 2.50 4.30
C LEU A 93 -11.70 3.35 4.32
N GLY A 94 -11.18 3.72 3.16
CA GLY A 94 -10.00 4.59 3.05
C GLY A 94 -10.26 5.98 3.63
N VAL A 95 -11.43 6.57 3.34
CA VAL A 95 -11.82 7.89 3.88
C VAL A 95 -12.05 7.83 5.38
N THR A 96 -12.70 6.79 5.90
CA THR A 96 -12.88 6.60 7.35
C THR A 96 -11.55 6.41 8.07
N ALA A 97 -10.64 5.61 7.52
CA ALA A 97 -9.29 5.45 8.06
C ALA A 97 -8.49 6.76 8.02
N CYS A 98 -8.61 7.54 6.94
CA CYS A 98 -8.02 8.88 6.83
C CYS A 98 -8.56 9.81 7.94
N GLY A 99 -9.87 9.90 8.09
CA GLY A 99 -10.51 10.70 9.13
C GLY A 99 -10.07 10.30 10.54
N LEU A 100 -10.03 9.00 10.81
CA LEU A 100 -9.57 8.45 12.08
C LEU A 100 -8.09 8.80 12.33
N GLN A 101 -7.21 8.62 11.34
CA GLN A 101 -5.80 9.00 11.48
C GLN A 101 -5.61 10.49 11.69
N LEU A 102 -6.36 11.34 10.99
CA LEU A 102 -6.31 12.81 11.20
C LEU A 102 -6.72 13.18 12.61
N ALA A 103 -7.79 12.57 13.14
CA ALA A 103 -8.26 12.80 14.50
C ALA A 103 -7.26 12.30 15.54
N LEU A 104 -6.67 11.13 15.32
CA LEU A 104 -5.75 10.48 16.25
C LEU A 104 -4.30 10.97 16.10
N ALA A 105 -3.93 11.72 15.05
CA ALA A 105 -2.55 12.12 14.79
C ALA A 105 -1.93 12.91 15.96
N LYS A 106 -2.65 13.85 16.56
CA LYS A 106 -2.16 14.61 17.73
C LYS A 106 -2.04 13.75 18.98
N PRO A 107 -3.09 13.02 19.43
CA PRO A 107 -2.98 12.18 20.62
C PRO A 107 -1.95 11.06 20.43
N ALA A 108 -1.86 10.47 19.23
CA ALA A 108 -0.85 9.46 18.93
C ALA A 108 0.57 10.03 19.05
N ALA A 109 0.83 11.21 18.49
CA ALA A 109 2.13 11.89 18.60
C ALA A 109 2.53 12.16 20.06
N ARG A 110 1.59 12.64 20.89
CA ARG A 110 1.88 12.98 22.28
C ARG A 110 2.00 11.76 23.21
N TRP A 111 1.06 10.82 23.12
CA TRP A 111 0.90 9.76 24.11
C TRP A 111 1.66 8.48 23.75
N TRP A 112 1.81 8.20 22.44
CA TRP A 112 2.44 6.97 21.98
C TRP A 112 3.84 7.17 21.43
N LEU A 113 4.06 8.27 20.69
CA LEU A 113 5.38 8.55 20.12
C LEU A 113 6.24 9.43 21.05
N GLY A 114 5.61 10.16 21.97
CA GLY A 114 6.34 11.06 22.89
C GLY A 114 6.95 12.29 22.21
N ASP A 115 6.66 12.52 20.92
CA ASP A 115 7.17 13.68 20.16
C ASP A 115 6.07 14.30 19.31
N GLU A 116 5.73 15.55 19.61
CA GLU A 116 4.70 16.31 18.89
C GLU A 116 5.07 16.56 17.41
N ARG A 117 6.34 16.51 17.06
CA ARG A 117 6.83 16.68 15.68
C ARG A 117 6.27 15.60 14.74
N ALA A 118 5.93 14.43 15.26
CA ALA A 118 5.33 13.34 14.50
C ALA A 118 3.91 13.63 14.02
N ALA A 119 3.18 14.57 14.62
CA ALA A 119 1.80 14.87 14.28
C ALA A 119 1.63 15.37 12.85
N LEU A 120 2.55 16.21 12.37
CA LEU A 120 2.49 16.76 11.01
C LEU A 120 2.69 15.68 9.94
N PRO A 121 3.75 14.87 9.97
CA PRO A 121 3.94 13.76 9.04
C PRO A 121 2.76 12.77 9.04
N LEU A 122 2.23 12.40 10.21
CA LEU A 122 1.07 11.51 10.31
C LEU A 122 -0.17 12.07 9.60
N ARG A 123 -0.39 13.39 9.67
CA ARG A 123 -1.49 14.05 8.97
C ARG A 123 -1.29 14.08 7.47
N ILE A 124 -0.08 14.36 7.00
CA ILE A 124 0.24 14.34 5.57
C ILE A 124 0.03 12.94 5.01
N LEU A 125 0.52 11.92 5.71
CA LEU A 125 0.38 10.52 5.31
C LEU A 125 -1.08 10.04 5.35
N ALA A 126 -1.93 10.61 6.19
CA ALA A 126 -3.36 10.25 6.25
C ALA A 126 -4.05 10.44 4.89
N GLY A 127 -3.69 11.48 4.15
CA GLY A 127 -4.26 11.76 2.82
C GLY A 127 -4.01 10.66 1.78
N SER A 128 -3.02 9.80 1.98
CA SER A 128 -2.73 8.68 1.06
C SER A 128 -3.61 7.44 1.32
N LEU A 129 -4.27 7.31 2.47
CA LEU A 129 -5.04 6.11 2.85
C LEU A 129 -6.18 5.77 1.88
N PRO A 130 -6.98 6.72 1.36
CA PRO A 130 -8.01 6.39 0.38
C PRO A 130 -7.42 5.79 -0.90
N PHE A 131 -6.29 6.32 -1.37
CA PHE A 131 -5.60 5.81 -2.56
C PHE A 131 -5.03 4.41 -2.33
N MET A 132 -4.50 4.14 -1.13
CA MET A 132 -4.01 2.81 -0.76
C MET A 132 -5.15 1.78 -0.71
N ALA A 133 -6.32 2.14 -0.18
CA ALA A 133 -7.49 1.28 -0.16
C ALA A 133 -8.01 0.97 -1.58
N LEU A 134 -8.09 1.98 -2.46
CA LEU A 134 -8.44 1.79 -3.87
C LEU A 134 -7.42 0.89 -4.59
N GLY A 135 -6.12 1.12 -4.36
CA GLY A 135 -5.07 0.28 -4.90
C GLY A 135 -5.17 -1.18 -4.44
N ALA A 136 -5.58 -1.43 -3.18
CA ALA A 136 -5.82 -2.78 -2.67
C ALA A 136 -6.98 -3.47 -3.38
N ALA A 137 -8.09 -2.75 -3.66
CA ALA A 137 -9.21 -3.26 -4.42
C ALA A 137 -8.80 -3.65 -5.86
N MET A 138 -8.03 -2.79 -6.52
CA MET A 138 -7.53 -3.08 -7.87
C MET A 138 -6.58 -4.28 -7.90
N ARG A 139 -5.68 -4.40 -6.92
CA ARG A 139 -4.82 -5.59 -6.79
C ARG A 139 -5.64 -6.88 -6.67
N GLY A 140 -6.69 -6.88 -5.85
CA GLY A 140 -7.61 -8.02 -5.72
C GLY A 140 -8.29 -8.39 -7.04
N TYR A 141 -8.74 -7.40 -7.80
CA TYR A 141 -9.35 -7.61 -9.12
C TYR A 141 -8.39 -8.27 -10.12
N PHE A 142 -7.16 -7.76 -10.24
CA PHE A 142 -6.16 -8.34 -11.16
C PHE A 142 -5.73 -9.74 -10.73
N LEU A 143 -5.67 -10.00 -9.42
CA LEU A 143 -5.37 -11.32 -8.88
C LEU A 143 -6.44 -12.35 -9.29
N ALA A 144 -7.71 -11.99 -9.19
CA ALA A 144 -8.81 -12.86 -9.60
C ALA A 144 -8.78 -13.20 -11.10
N ARG A 145 -8.35 -12.25 -11.93
CA ARG A 145 -8.18 -12.46 -13.37
C ARG A 145 -6.90 -13.22 -13.75
N ARG A 146 -6.12 -13.69 -12.78
CA ARG A 146 -4.81 -14.34 -12.98
C ARG A 146 -3.83 -13.51 -13.83
N ARG A 147 -4.03 -12.20 -13.92
CA ARG A 147 -3.13 -11.27 -14.59
C ARG A 147 -2.16 -10.68 -13.56
N VAL A 148 -1.01 -11.33 -13.40
CA VAL A 148 0.04 -10.91 -12.45
C VAL A 148 0.83 -9.71 -13.00
N SER A 149 0.94 -9.59 -14.31
CA SER A 149 1.74 -8.55 -15.00
C SER A 149 1.42 -7.11 -14.57
N PRO A 150 0.14 -6.64 -14.50
CA PRO A 150 -0.14 -5.27 -14.07
C PRO A 150 0.26 -4.99 -12.61
N ASN A 151 0.18 -6.01 -11.77
CA ASN A 151 0.53 -5.89 -10.35
C ASN A 151 2.04 -5.70 -10.15
N VAL A 152 2.83 -6.42 -10.96
CA VAL A 152 4.30 -6.31 -10.97
C VAL A 152 4.73 -4.96 -11.53
N GLN A 153 4.12 -4.50 -12.63
CA GLN A 153 4.42 -3.20 -13.23
C GLN A 153 4.11 -2.05 -12.27
N ALA A 154 2.96 -2.09 -11.58
CA ALA A 154 2.59 -1.10 -10.58
C ALA A 154 3.59 -1.08 -9.41
N GLN A 155 4.03 -2.24 -8.95
CA GLN A 155 5.02 -2.36 -7.88
C GLN A 155 6.40 -1.83 -8.29
N LEU A 156 6.83 -2.10 -9.51
CA LEU A 156 8.08 -1.56 -10.05
C LEU A 156 8.02 -0.05 -10.18
N LEU A 157 6.92 0.49 -10.67
CA LEU A 157 6.71 1.93 -10.82
C LEU A 157 6.69 2.62 -9.44
N GLU A 158 5.97 2.08 -8.48
CA GLU A 158 5.94 2.59 -7.09
C GLU A 158 7.34 2.64 -6.49
N GLN A 159 8.12 1.57 -6.66
CA GLN A 159 9.50 1.50 -6.16
C GLN A 159 10.42 2.49 -6.86
N THR A 160 10.29 2.63 -8.20
CA THR A 160 11.10 3.59 -8.96
C THR A 160 10.82 5.02 -8.52
N VAL A 161 9.56 5.38 -8.33
CA VAL A 161 9.17 6.71 -7.82
C VAL A 161 9.71 6.93 -6.41
N ARG A 162 9.63 5.93 -5.54
CA ARG A 162 10.15 6.01 -4.16
C ARG A 162 11.67 6.25 -4.10
N ILE A 163 12.42 5.74 -5.09
CA ILE A 163 13.88 5.92 -5.15
C ILE A 163 14.25 7.26 -5.77
N ALA A 164 13.43 7.78 -6.70
CA ALA A 164 13.67 9.02 -7.42
C ALA A 164 13.31 10.30 -6.61
N LEU A 165 12.44 10.16 -5.58
CA LEU A 165 12.02 11.25 -4.68
C LEU A 165 12.85 11.26 -3.40
#